data_8ba3247fdda580b1a049ef5813ee8dda
#
_entry.id   8ba3247fdda580b1a049ef5813ee8dda
#
_cell.length_a   1.000
_cell.length_b   1.000
_cell.length_c   1.000
_cell.angle_alpha   90.00
_cell.angle_beta   90.00
_cell.angle_gamma   90.00
#
_symmetry.space_group_name_H-M   'P 1'
#
loop_
_entity.id
_entity.type
_entity.pdbx_description
1 polymer ?
#
loop_
_entity_poly.entity_id
_entity_poly.type
_entity_poly.pdbx_seq_one_letter_code
_entity_poly.pdbx_strand_id
1 'polypeptide(L)'
;MKFPTSRRRRLLLCALAAILFLFVGIFFLQSAVAHRKPPFLPDYPIIDLSPIWEQPRLDAEDYDTLFLQTGLGPSAGDRLRDSGPSGIDHILEAQSAFFAPVTVSCDPLFGPFVKEDHLKIPDGTQIMAPPLADLRPGDILLTYSTHSLGWRHGHAGLVLDVSEEGGSTLEAVLIGTDSAIMDTQHWLDYSNYLVLRLRDMTPVLQEALTAYAVEYLNGVPYRLTSGFWGLKEPEDDAFGVQCSYLVWYAFQHFGYDLDSDGGRLVTVNDLAHSPLLEVVQIYGLDPREWS
;
A
#
# COMPACT_ATOMS: atom_id res chain seq x y z
N MET A 1 27.67 47.73 -13.13
CA MET A 1 27.23 46.58 -12.28
C MET A 1 27.34 47.01 -10.81
N LYS A 2 26.19 47.27 -10.11
CA LYS A 2 26.21 47.64 -8.69
C LYS A 2 26.35 46.36 -7.86
N PHE A 3 27.46 46.20 -7.14
CA PHE A 3 27.62 45.12 -6.21
C PHE A 3 26.55 45.19 -5.09
N PRO A 4 25.93 44.08 -4.71
CA PRO A 4 24.93 44.07 -3.65
C PRO A 4 25.56 44.59 -2.34
N THR A 5 24.85 45.50 -1.66
CA THR A 5 25.30 46.08 -0.40
C THR A 5 25.58 44.96 0.63
N SER A 6 26.49 45.16 1.54
CA SER A 6 26.89 44.15 2.54
C SER A 6 25.72 43.55 3.32
N ARG A 7 24.66 44.28 3.50
CA ARG A 7 23.38 43.81 4.12
C ARG A 7 22.66 42.78 3.27
N ARG A 8 22.56 42.95 1.94
CA ARG A 8 21.93 41.97 1.02
C ARG A 8 22.73 40.69 0.97
N ARG A 9 24.06 40.75 0.99
CA ARG A 9 24.93 39.57 1.01
C ARG A 9 24.78 38.78 2.32
N ARG A 10 24.68 39.47 3.46
CA ARG A 10 24.40 38.80 4.76
C ARG A 10 23.03 38.14 4.79
N LEU A 11 21.99 38.81 4.29
CA LEU A 11 20.63 38.22 4.18
C LEU A 11 20.62 36.98 3.28
N LEU A 12 21.30 37.02 2.14
CA LEU A 12 21.46 35.86 1.25
C LEU A 12 22.19 34.69 1.95
N LEU A 13 23.27 34.96 2.65
CA LEU A 13 24.02 33.94 3.41
C LEU A 13 23.18 33.35 4.54
N CYS A 14 22.41 34.18 5.25
CA CYS A 14 21.49 33.68 6.30
C CYS A 14 20.37 32.83 5.69
N ALA A 15 19.81 33.20 4.55
CA ALA A 15 18.80 32.42 3.86
C ALA A 15 19.35 31.07 3.38
N LEU A 16 20.54 31.05 2.78
CA LEU A 16 21.22 29.80 2.38
C LEU A 16 21.53 28.89 3.56
N ALA A 17 22.01 29.46 4.67
CA ALA A 17 22.26 28.70 5.89
C ALA A 17 20.97 28.10 6.48
N ALA A 18 19.87 28.86 6.48
CA ALA A 18 18.58 28.39 6.94
C ALA A 18 18.02 27.26 6.04
N ILE A 19 18.17 27.39 4.73
CA ILE A 19 17.80 26.34 3.78
C ILE A 19 18.62 25.07 4.02
N LEU A 20 19.95 25.20 4.16
CA LEU A 20 20.83 24.07 4.44
C LEU A 20 20.46 23.38 5.76
N PHE A 21 20.21 24.17 6.81
CA PHE A 21 19.79 23.64 8.11
C PHE A 21 18.46 22.90 8.02
N LEU A 22 17.49 23.42 7.24
CA LEU A 22 16.22 22.76 6.98
C LEU A 22 16.44 21.42 6.25
N PHE A 23 17.27 21.39 5.21
CA PHE A 23 17.60 20.16 4.48
C PHE A 23 18.21 19.09 5.41
N VAL A 24 19.18 19.47 6.24
CA VAL A 24 19.82 18.57 7.20
C VAL A 24 18.80 18.06 8.22
N GLY A 25 17.94 18.93 8.73
CA GLY A 25 16.86 18.56 9.65
C GLY A 25 15.88 17.56 9.05
N ILE A 26 15.45 17.78 7.80
CA ILE A 26 14.57 16.88 7.07
C ILE A 26 15.23 15.52 6.84
N PHE A 27 16.51 15.49 6.46
CA PHE A 27 17.26 14.25 6.27
C PHE A 27 17.31 13.40 7.57
N PHE A 28 17.62 14.03 8.71
CA PHE A 28 17.60 13.32 10.00
C PHE A 28 16.21 12.87 10.41
N LEU A 29 15.19 13.68 10.15
CA LEU A 29 13.81 13.32 10.44
C LEU A 29 13.37 12.10 9.62
N GLN A 30 13.66 12.07 8.32
CA GLN A 30 13.35 10.91 7.46
C GLN A 30 14.06 9.65 7.94
N SER A 31 15.36 9.74 8.26
CA SER A 31 16.10 8.63 8.87
C SER A 31 15.42 8.13 10.16
N ALA A 32 15.04 9.06 11.05
CA ALA A 32 14.39 8.71 12.31
C ALA A 32 13.02 8.03 12.10
N VAL A 33 12.27 8.43 11.06
CA VAL A 33 10.98 7.79 10.71
C VAL A 33 11.19 6.37 10.20
N ALA A 34 12.17 6.16 9.32
CA ALA A 34 12.49 4.82 8.81
C ALA A 34 12.84 3.84 9.93
N HIS A 35 13.61 4.30 10.93
CA HIS A 35 13.98 3.47 12.08
C HIS A 35 12.85 3.29 13.13
N ARG A 36 11.81 4.12 13.12
CA ARG A 36 10.71 4.06 14.10
C ARG A 36 9.67 3.01 13.81
N LYS A 37 9.54 2.58 12.57
CA LYS A 37 8.60 1.53 12.18
C LYS A 37 9.37 0.38 11.51
N PRO A 38 10.00 -0.49 12.31
CA PRO A 38 10.53 -1.75 11.78
C PRO A 38 9.36 -2.56 11.21
N PRO A 39 9.62 -3.50 10.31
CA PRO A 39 8.60 -4.44 9.86
C PRO A 39 8.03 -5.16 11.09
N PHE A 40 6.74 -5.45 11.05
CA PHE A 40 6.15 -6.28 12.09
C PHE A 40 6.80 -7.66 12.07
N LEU A 41 7.23 -8.11 13.23
CA LEU A 41 7.65 -9.49 13.49
C LEU A 41 6.79 -10.03 14.62
N PRO A 42 6.13 -11.19 14.44
CA PRO A 42 5.30 -11.78 15.49
C PRO A 42 6.07 -11.96 16.79
N ASP A 43 5.48 -11.52 17.91
CA ASP A 43 5.98 -11.70 19.28
C ASP A 43 5.33 -12.91 19.99
N TYR A 44 4.66 -13.76 19.22
CA TYR A 44 4.03 -15.00 19.64
C TYR A 44 4.60 -16.19 18.85
N PRO A 45 4.46 -17.43 19.38
CA PRO A 45 5.05 -18.60 18.74
C PRO A 45 4.37 -18.96 17.43
N ILE A 46 5.15 -19.52 16.51
CA ILE A 46 4.61 -20.27 15.37
C ILE A 46 3.96 -21.54 15.87
N ILE A 47 2.81 -21.89 15.34
CA ILE A 47 2.05 -23.09 15.71
C ILE A 47 1.83 -24.00 14.51
N ASP A 48 1.50 -25.29 14.77
CA ASP A 48 1.04 -26.20 13.74
C ASP A 48 -0.40 -25.85 13.34
N LEU A 49 -0.60 -25.55 12.07
CA LEU A 49 -1.90 -25.20 11.52
C LEU A 49 -2.67 -26.42 10.96
N SER A 50 -2.08 -27.62 10.97
CA SER A 50 -2.73 -28.85 10.47
C SER A 50 -4.11 -29.09 11.09
N PRO A 51 -4.32 -28.90 12.41
CA PRO A 51 -5.64 -29.08 13.02
C PRO A 51 -6.71 -28.14 12.48
N ILE A 52 -6.32 -27.01 11.88
CA ILE A 52 -7.25 -26.01 11.34
C ILE A 52 -7.71 -26.44 9.94
N TRP A 53 -6.78 -26.63 9.00
CA TRP A 53 -7.22 -26.95 7.63
C TRP A 53 -7.74 -28.37 7.43
N GLU A 54 -7.51 -29.28 8.37
CA GLU A 54 -8.13 -30.60 8.36
C GLU A 54 -9.63 -30.60 8.75
N GLN A 55 -10.11 -29.50 9.33
CA GLN A 55 -11.51 -29.36 9.68
C GLN A 55 -12.38 -29.19 8.43
N PRO A 56 -13.58 -29.77 8.40
CA PRO A 56 -14.50 -29.62 7.27
C PRO A 56 -15.03 -28.20 7.13
N ARG A 57 -15.05 -27.42 8.22
CA ARG A 57 -15.48 -26.04 8.27
C ARG A 57 -14.71 -25.30 9.38
N LEU A 58 -14.25 -24.10 9.08
CA LEU A 58 -13.61 -23.22 10.04
C LEU A 58 -14.65 -22.40 10.79
N ASP A 59 -14.35 -22.08 12.03
CA ASP A 59 -15.07 -21.09 12.83
C ASP A 59 -14.28 -19.76 12.89
N ALA A 60 -14.80 -18.78 13.65
CA ALA A 60 -14.17 -17.46 13.74
C ALA A 60 -12.78 -17.52 14.41
N GLU A 61 -12.59 -18.41 15.42
CA GLU A 61 -11.31 -18.55 16.12
C GLU A 61 -10.24 -19.19 15.20
N ASP A 62 -10.65 -20.11 14.33
CA ASP A 62 -9.77 -20.69 13.31
C ASP A 62 -9.28 -19.62 12.31
N TYR A 63 -10.19 -18.78 11.82
CA TYR A 63 -9.83 -17.68 10.92
C TYR A 63 -8.93 -16.65 11.60
N ASP A 64 -9.21 -16.26 12.83
CA ASP A 64 -8.35 -15.36 13.61
C ASP A 64 -6.96 -15.96 13.78
N THR A 65 -6.88 -17.27 14.06
CA THR A 65 -5.61 -17.98 14.20
C THR A 65 -4.84 -18.02 12.89
N LEU A 66 -5.50 -18.34 11.76
CA LEU A 66 -4.87 -18.31 10.44
C LEU A 66 -4.35 -16.92 10.12
N PHE A 67 -5.15 -15.89 10.37
CA PHE A 67 -4.77 -14.51 10.10
C PHE A 67 -3.55 -14.08 10.93
N LEU A 68 -3.54 -14.38 12.23
CA LEU A 68 -2.39 -14.12 13.11
C LEU A 68 -1.13 -14.86 12.68
N GLN A 69 -1.26 -16.07 12.18
CA GLN A 69 -0.12 -16.92 11.83
C GLN A 69 0.42 -16.71 10.41
N THR A 70 -0.39 -16.17 9.50
CA THR A 70 -0.05 -16.13 8.07
C THR A 70 -0.25 -14.77 7.42
N GLY A 71 -1.04 -13.90 8.04
CA GLY A 71 -1.53 -12.67 7.43
C GLY A 71 -2.62 -12.89 6.37
N LEU A 72 -3.11 -14.12 6.19
CA LEU A 72 -4.17 -14.44 5.21
C LEU A 72 -5.55 -14.25 5.84
N GLY A 73 -6.37 -13.41 5.23
CA GLY A 73 -7.76 -13.21 5.63
C GLY A 73 -8.65 -14.40 5.26
N PRO A 74 -9.92 -14.43 5.75
CA PRO A 74 -10.82 -15.55 5.56
C PRO A 74 -11.00 -15.96 4.10
N SER A 75 -11.22 -15.01 3.19
CA SER A 75 -11.44 -15.30 1.76
C SER A 75 -10.24 -15.94 1.07
N ALA A 76 -9.02 -15.51 1.40
CA ALA A 76 -7.79 -16.12 0.90
C ALA A 76 -7.54 -17.50 1.51
N GLY A 77 -7.76 -17.65 2.83
CA GLY A 77 -7.64 -18.91 3.54
C GLY A 77 -8.55 -20.00 2.96
N ASP A 78 -9.82 -19.67 2.76
CA ASP A 78 -10.80 -20.63 2.18
C ASP A 78 -10.40 -21.04 0.76
N ARG A 79 -10.04 -20.07 -0.09
CA ARG A 79 -9.66 -20.38 -1.47
C ARG A 79 -8.41 -21.26 -1.56
N LEU A 80 -7.41 -20.99 -0.73
CA LEU A 80 -6.20 -21.81 -0.69
C LEU A 80 -6.50 -23.22 -0.19
N ARG A 81 -7.32 -23.37 0.85
CA ARG A 81 -7.77 -24.69 1.32
C ARG A 81 -8.52 -25.47 0.22
N ASP A 82 -9.42 -24.80 -0.49
CA ASP A 82 -10.20 -25.43 -1.56
C ASP A 82 -9.33 -25.84 -2.76
N SER A 83 -8.14 -25.25 -2.92
CA SER A 83 -7.14 -25.62 -3.92
C SER A 83 -6.37 -26.91 -3.58
N GLY A 84 -6.63 -27.51 -2.41
CA GLY A 84 -6.05 -28.77 -1.97
C GLY A 84 -4.57 -28.65 -1.57
N PRO A 85 -3.74 -29.68 -1.80
CA PRO A 85 -2.39 -29.72 -1.28
C PRO A 85 -1.51 -28.54 -1.68
N SER A 86 -1.61 -28.06 -2.90
CA SER A 86 -0.84 -26.89 -3.36
C SER A 86 -1.23 -25.60 -2.64
N GLY A 87 -2.50 -25.43 -2.32
CA GLY A 87 -2.96 -24.28 -1.53
C GLY A 87 -2.52 -24.36 -0.07
N ILE A 88 -2.46 -25.56 0.51
CA ILE A 88 -1.88 -25.75 1.87
C ILE A 88 -0.38 -25.40 1.87
N ASP A 89 0.37 -25.79 0.82
CA ASP A 89 1.78 -25.40 0.69
C ASP A 89 1.92 -23.86 0.68
N HIS A 90 1.06 -23.12 -0.04
CA HIS A 90 1.05 -21.66 -0.03
C HIS A 90 0.71 -21.06 1.35
N ILE A 91 -0.20 -21.67 2.11
CA ILE A 91 -0.49 -21.24 3.51
C ILE A 91 0.77 -21.40 4.38
N LEU A 92 1.49 -22.53 4.25
CA LEU A 92 2.72 -22.79 5.00
C LEU A 92 3.87 -21.85 4.57
N GLU A 93 3.97 -21.53 3.28
CA GLU A 93 4.91 -20.54 2.77
C GLU A 93 4.61 -19.16 3.35
N ALA A 94 3.33 -18.75 3.36
CA ALA A 94 2.90 -17.50 3.97
C ALA A 94 3.25 -17.46 5.46
N GLN A 95 2.99 -18.53 6.23
CA GLN A 95 3.37 -18.64 7.63
C GLN A 95 4.89 -18.51 7.80
N SER A 96 5.66 -19.25 7.01
CA SER A 96 7.13 -19.19 7.08
C SER A 96 7.66 -17.78 6.81
N ALA A 97 7.12 -17.10 5.80
CA ALA A 97 7.52 -15.74 5.46
C ALA A 97 7.11 -14.74 6.56
N PHE A 98 5.93 -14.92 7.17
CA PHE A 98 5.40 -14.04 8.22
C PHE A 98 6.27 -14.06 9.49
N PHE A 99 6.89 -15.20 9.83
CA PHE A 99 7.79 -15.35 10.97
C PHE A 99 9.28 -15.24 10.61
N ALA A 100 9.60 -15.01 9.33
CA ALA A 100 11.00 -14.89 8.93
C ALA A 100 11.67 -13.65 9.54
N PRO A 101 12.91 -13.75 10.06
CA PRO A 101 13.62 -12.60 10.58
C PRO A 101 14.01 -11.68 9.42
N VAL A 102 13.39 -10.50 9.36
CA VAL A 102 13.66 -9.48 8.35
C VAL A 102 13.99 -8.13 8.98
N THR A 103 14.69 -7.29 8.25
CA THR A 103 14.97 -5.89 8.56
C THR A 103 14.53 -5.02 7.39
N VAL A 104 14.57 -3.71 7.55
CA VAL A 104 14.18 -2.76 6.49
C VAL A 104 15.35 -1.86 6.14
N SER A 105 15.62 -1.69 4.84
CA SER A 105 16.37 -0.55 4.33
C SER A 105 15.42 0.56 3.91
N CYS A 106 15.90 1.80 4.00
CA CYS A 106 15.16 2.98 3.61
C CYS A 106 15.92 3.69 2.51
N ASP A 107 15.49 3.47 1.29
CA ASP A 107 16.21 3.89 0.10
C ASP A 107 15.57 5.12 -0.57
N PRO A 108 16.34 6.03 -1.20
CA PRO A 108 15.78 7.15 -1.94
C PRO A 108 15.04 6.64 -3.18
N LEU A 109 13.77 7.06 -3.34
CA LEU A 109 12.98 6.75 -4.55
C LEU A 109 13.09 7.88 -5.58
N PHE A 110 12.79 9.12 -5.16
CA PHE A 110 12.88 10.31 -6.02
C PHE A 110 13.61 11.43 -5.28
N GLY A 111 14.91 11.55 -5.54
CA GLY A 111 15.74 12.52 -4.84
C GLY A 111 15.84 12.25 -3.33
N PRO A 112 16.29 13.20 -2.52
CA PRO A 112 16.52 12.98 -1.10
C PRO A 112 15.24 13.02 -0.23
N PHE A 113 14.11 13.42 -0.78
CA PHE A 113 12.91 13.73 0.00
C PHE A 113 11.87 12.64 0.01
N VAL A 114 11.83 11.80 -1.03
CA VAL A 114 10.92 10.66 -1.16
C VAL A 114 11.72 9.39 -1.00
N LYS A 115 11.29 8.54 -0.10
CA LYS A 115 11.97 7.29 0.25
C LYS A 115 11.01 6.13 0.26
N GLU A 116 11.58 4.94 0.12
CA GLU A 116 10.88 3.68 0.11
C GLU A 116 11.60 2.67 0.98
N ASP A 117 10.82 1.87 1.68
CA ASP A 117 11.33 0.84 2.58
C ASP A 117 11.27 -0.53 1.88
N HIS A 118 12.42 -1.20 1.82
CA HIS A 118 12.59 -2.53 1.25
C HIS A 118 13.03 -3.54 2.30
N LEU A 119 12.63 -4.80 2.11
CA LEU A 119 13.00 -5.90 2.99
C LEU A 119 14.45 -6.34 2.80
N LYS A 120 15.10 -6.70 3.91
CA LYS A 120 16.40 -7.36 3.93
C LYS A 120 16.42 -8.50 4.93
N ILE A 121 17.12 -9.56 4.60
CA ILE A 121 17.50 -10.58 5.57
C ILE A 121 18.68 -10.10 6.45
N PRO A 122 18.98 -10.76 7.58
CA PRO A 122 20.01 -10.31 8.54
C PRO A 122 21.41 -10.12 7.96
N ASP A 123 21.78 -10.74 6.86
CA ASP A 123 23.06 -10.56 6.18
C ASP A 123 23.11 -9.29 5.30
N GLY A 124 21.99 -8.57 5.19
CA GLY A 124 21.87 -7.32 4.42
C GLY A 124 21.41 -7.50 2.97
N THR A 125 21.17 -8.74 2.52
CA THR A 125 20.64 -9.01 1.17
C THR A 125 19.18 -8.55 1.08
N GLN A 126 18.85 -7.77 0.05
CA GLN A 126 17.48 -7.39 -0.25
C GLN A 126 16.68 -8.60 -0.74
N ILE A 127 15.47 -8.72 -0.23
CA ILE A 127 14.53 -9.78 -0.62
C ILE A 127 13.19 -9.15 -0.99
N MET A 128 12.38 -9.93 -1.70
CA MET A 128 10.99 -9.58 -1.98
C MET A 128 10.09 -10.06 -0.84
N ALA A 129 8.96 -9.39 -0.66
CA ALA A 129 7.87 -9.88 0.17
C ALA A 129 7.27 -11.17 -0.40
N PRO A 130 6.53 -11.98 0.40
CA PRO A 130 5.87 -13.16 -0.11
C PRO A 130 4.85 -12.84 -1.20
N PRO A 131 4.53 -13.81 -2.08
CA PRO A 131 3.56 -13.62 -3.16
C PRO A 131 2.19 -13.16 -2.66
N LEU A 132 1.50 -12.37 -3.49
CA LEU A 132 0.12 -11.97 -3.26
C LEU A 132 -0.81 -13.18 -3.45
N ALA A 133 -1.47 -13.59 -2.37
CA ALA A 133 -2.40 -14.71 -2.39
C ALA A 133 -3.80 -14.26 -2.83
N ASP A 134 -4.49 -15.09 -3.60
CA ASP A 134 -5.89 -14.90 -4.03
C ASP A 134 -6.20 -13.50 -4.60
N LEU A 135 -5.24 -12.89 -5.30
CA LEU A 135 -5.45 -11.58 -5.93
C LEU A 135 -6.53 -11.67 -7.02
N ARG A 136 -7.41 -10.66 -7.07
CA ARG A 136 -8.50 -10.57 -8.07
C ARG A 136 -8.60 -9.16 -8.66
N PRO A 137 -9.07 -9.02 -9.90
CA PRO A 137 -9.41 -7.70 -10.42
C PRO A 137 -10.41 -6.98 -9.51
N GLY A 138 -10.21 -5.68 -9.29
CA GLY A 138 -10.97 -4.88 -8.32
C GLY A 138 -10.45 -4.93 -6.88
N ASP A 139 -9.43 -5.76 -6.57
CA ASP A 139 -8.73 -5.67 -5.29
C ASP A 139 -7.91 -4.38 -5.21
N ILE A 140 -7.66 -3.94 -3.99
CA ILE A 140 -6.90 -2.75 -3.68
C ILE A 140 -5.60 -3.18 -3.01
N LEU A 141 -4.47 -2.76 -3.57
CA LEU A 141 -3.16 -2.93 -2.95
C LEU A 141 -2.78 -1.64 -2.22
N LEU A 142 -2.38 -1.77 -0.97
CA LEU A 142 -1.87 -0.67 -0.15
C LEU A 142 -0.51 -1.02 0.43
N THR A 143 0.34 -0.01 0.62
CA THR A 143 1.58 -0.12 1.39
C THR A 143 1.80 1.11 2.25
N TYR A 144 2.49 0.95 3.37
CA TYR A 144 3.02 2.05 4.19
C TYR A 144 4.54 2.22 4.03
N SER A 145 5.13 1.58 3.03
CA SER A 145 6.58 1.63 2.78
C SER A 145 7.06 2.95 2.21
N THR A 146 6.17 3.75 1.59
CA THR A 146 6.55 5.03 0.98
C THR A 146 6.34 6.20 1.93
N HIS A 147 7.31 7.11 1.96
CA HIS A 147 7.24 8.31 2.80
C HIS A 147 8.01 9.50 2.21
N SER A 148 7.53 10.71 2.52
CA SER A 148 8.13 11.96 2.06
C SER A 148 8.28 12.93 3.21
N LEU A 149 9.45 13.58 3.33
CA LEU A 149 9.72 14.60 4.36
C LEU A 149 9.37 14.14 5.80
N GLY A 150 9.52 12.83 6.08
CA GLY A 150 9.16 12.23 7.37
C GLY A 150 7.70 11.82 7.53
N TRP A 151 6.84 12.11 6.56
CA TRP A 151 5.44 11.67 6.55
C TRP A 151 5.29 10.36 5.76
N ARG A 152 4.80 9.30 6.43
CA ARG A 152 4.45 8.02 5.81
C ARG A 152 3.07 8.13 5.19
N HIS A 153 3.03 8.57 3.94
CA HIS A 153 1.77 8.71 3.20
C HIS A 153 1.28 7.39 2.60
N GLY A 154 2.19 6.42 2.44
CA GLY A 154 1.87 5.15 1.80
C GLY A 154 1.65 5.27 0.29
N HIS A 155 1.22 4.16 -0.31
CA HIS A 155 0.85 4.08 -1.72
C HIS A 155 -0.37 3.16 -1.88
N ALA A 156 -1.13 3.37 -2.96
CA ALA A 156 -2.33 2.60 -3.30
C ALA A 156 -2.38 2.31 -4.80
N GLY A 157 -2.85 1.11 -5.15
CA GLY A 157 -3.12 0.69 -6.52
C GLY A 157 -4.40 -0.11 -6.62
N LEU A 158 -5.07 0.00 -7.77
CA LEU A 158 -6.27 -0.79 -8.11
C LEU A 158 -5.87 -1.93 -9.03
N VAL A 159 -6.14 -3.17 -8.64
CA VAL A 159 -5.87 -4.36 -9.45
C VAL A 159 -6.83 -4.39 -10.64
N LEU A 160 -6.28 -4.43 -11.84
CA LEU A 160 -7.06 -4.45 -13.09
C LEU A 160 -7.22 -5.86 -13.65
N ASP A 161 -6.16 -6.63 -13.62
CA ASP A 161 -6.10 -7.98 -14.19
C ASP A 161 -5.15 -8.87 -13.39
N VAL A 162 -5.40 -10.17 -13.46
CA VAL A 162 -4.57 -11.21 -12.84
C VAL A 162 -4.45 -12.38 -13.81
N SER A 163 -3.23 -12.74 -14.16
CA SER A 163 -2.91 -13.89 -15.00
C SER A 163 -1.87 -14.79 -14.35
N GLU A 164 -1.62 -15.98 -14.91
CA GLU A 164 -0.57 -16.89 -14.43
C GLU A 164 0.84 -16.29 -14.55
N GLU A 165 1.05 -15.32 -15.45
CA GLU A 165 2.32 -14.65 -15.69
C GLU A 165 2.51 -13.40 -14.81
N GLY A 166 1.49 -13.01 -14.04
CA GLY A 166 1.47 -11.81 -13.21
C GLY A 166 0.13 -11.10 -13.28
N GLY A 167 0.06 -9.87 -12.79
CA GLY A 167 -1.13 -9.05 -12.82
C GLY A 167 -0.79 -7.61 -13.15
N SER A 168 -1.82 -6.77 -13.29
CA SER A 168 -1.63 -5.33 -13.50
C SER A 168 -2.45 -4.51 -12.50
N THR A 169 -1.89 -3.36 -12.13
CA THR A 169 -2.53 -2.35 -11.30
C THR A 169 -2.61 -1.03 -12.04
N LEU A 170 -3.63 -0.24 -11.73
CA LEU A 170 -3.68 1.18 -12.10
C LEU A 170 -3.21 2.03 -10.92
N GLU A 171 -2.23 2.89 -11.16
CA GLU A 171 -1.55 3.65 -10.13
C GLU A 171 -1.26 5.09 -10.54
N ALA A 172 -1.28 5.98 -9.55
CA ALA A 172 -0.77 7.35 -9.68
C ALA A 172 0.41 7.52 -8.73
N VAL A 173 1.64 7.54 -9.27
CA VAL A 173 2.86 7.35 -8.47
C VAL A 173 3.52 8.67 -8.10
N LEU A 174 3.65 9.64 -9.03
CA LEU A 174 4.55 10.78 -8.84
C LEU A 174 4.01 12.06 -9.45
N ILE A 175 4.28 13.19 -8.78
CA ILE A 175 4.03 14.54 -9.30
C ILE A 175 4.80 14.73 -10.63
N GLY A 176 4.08 15.11 -11.66
CA GLY A 176 4.63 15.33 -13.00
C GLY A 176 4.54 14.12 -13.92
N THR A 177 3.93 13.03 -13.47
CA THR A 177 3.54 11.88 -14.28
C THR A 177 2.03 11.72 -14.31
N ASP A 178 1.53 10.96 -15.26
CA ASP A 178 0.13 10.56 -15.31
C ASP A 178 -0.05 9.20 -14.62
N SER A 179 -1.28 8.88 -14.25
CA SER A 179 -1.65 7.53 -13.81
C SER A 179 -1.36 6.52 -14.90
N ALA A 180 -0.88 5.34 -14.54
CA ALA A 180 -0.45 4.34 -15.49
C ALA A 180 -0.76 2.91 -15.02
N ILE A 181 -0.91 2.01 -16.00
CA ILE A 181 -1.00 0.59 -15.75
C ILE A 181 0.42 0.06 -15.50
N MET A 182 0.60 -0.63 -14.38
CA MET A 182 1.87 -1.18 -13.93
C MET A 182 1.74 -2.68 -13.63
N ASP A 183 2.87 -3.39 -13.65
CA ASP A 183 2.92 -4.80 -13.23
C ASP A 183 2.78 -4.91 -11.70
N THR A 184 2.01 -5.89 -11.21
CA THR A 184 1.85 -6.14 -9.76
C THR A 184 3.13 -6.60 -9.06
N GLN A 185 4.14 -7.06 -9.80
CA GLN A 185 5.35 -7.63 -9.25
C GLN A 185 6.13 -6.63 -8.36
N HIS A 186 6.13 -5.32 -8.71
CA HIS A 186 6.82 -4.31 -7.91
C HIS A 186 6.24 -4.14 -6.50
N TRP A 187 4.99 -4.58 -6.25
CA TRP A 187 4.40 -4.56 -4.91
C TRP A 187 5.13 -5.47 -3.92
N LEU A 188 5.83 -6.48 -4.41
CA LEU A 188 6.65 -7.38 -3.60
C LEU A 188 8.01 -6.77 -3.19
N ASP A 189 8.40 -5.64 -3.79
CA ASP A 189 9.60 -4.90 -3.38
C ASP A 189 9.39 -4.10 -2.09
N TYR A 190 8.12 -3.79 -1.74
CA TYR A 190 7.79 -3.06 -0.52
C TYR A 190 8.03 -3.88 0.75
N SER A 191 8.38 -3.19 1.84
CA SER A 191 8.59 -3.83 3.14
C SER A 191 7.30 -4.34 3.82
N ASN A 192 6.16 -3.87 3.34
CA ASN A 192 4.84 -4.28 3.80
C ASN A 192 3.80 -4.05 2.72
N TYR A 193 2.72 -4.81 2.76
CA TYR A 193 1.55 -4.58 1.92
C TYR A 193 0.26 -5.05 2.62
N LEU A 194 -0.85 -4.54 2.13
CA LEU A 194 -2.21 -4.90 2.52
C LEU A 194 -3.02 -5.10 1.22
N VAL A 195 -3.66 -6.24 1.09
CA VAL A 195 -4.60 -6.55 0.01
C VAL A 195 -6.00 -6.46 0.58
N LEU A 196 -6.82 -5.59 0.00
CA LEU A 196 -8.20 -5.36 0.42
C LEU A 196 -9.16 -5.68 -0.70
N ARG A 197 -10.36 -6.13 -0.35
CA ARG A 197 -11.44 -6.46 -1.28
C ARG A 197 -12.75 -5.87 -0.81
N LEU A 198 -13.55 -5.34 -1.74
CA LEU A 198 -14.92 -4.93 -1.44
C LEU A 198 -15.75 -6.17 -1.04
N ARG A 199 -16.40 -6.13 0.16
CA ARG A 199 -17.17 -7.27 0.70
C ARG A 199 -18.27 -7.75 -0.24
N ASP A 200 -18.94 -6.82 -0.90
CA ASP A 200 -20.05 -7.10 -1.81
C ASP A 200 -19.63 -7.11 -3.30
N MET A 201 -18.35 -7.40 -3.59
CA MET A 201 -17.85 -7.47 -4.95
C MET A 201 -18.55 -8.57 -5.75
N THR A 202 -19.18 -8.19 -6.84
CA THR A 202 -19.77 -9.13 -7.80
C THR A 202 -18.93 -9.17 -9.07
N PRO A 203 -18.99 -10.28 -9.87
CA PRO A 203 -18.27 -10.34 -11.16
C PRO A 203 -18.66 -9.20 -12.12
N VAL A 204 -19.91 -8.77 -12.12
CA VAL A 204 -20.40 -7.67 -12.96
C VAL A 204 -19.82 -6.33 -12.52
N LEU A 205 -19.79 -6.07 -11.21
CA LEU A 205 -19.17 -4.86 -10.65
C LEU A 205 -17.67 -4.86 -10.90
N GLN A 206 -17.00 -5.98 -10.70
CA GLN A 206 -15.57 -6.17 -10.94
C GLN A 206 -15.18 -5.79 -12.37
N GLU A 207 -15.89 -6.34 -13.37
CA GLU A 207 -15.68 -6.03 -14.78
C GLU A 207 -15.95 -4.55 -15.08
N ALA A 208 -17.06 -3.99 -14.59
CA ALA A 208 -17.42 -2.61 -14.82
C ALA A 208 -16.42 -1.64 -14.17
N LEU A 209 -15.96 -1.92 -12.93
CA LEU A 209 -14.98 -1.12 -12.18
C LEU A 209 -13.65 -1.07 -12.91
N THR A 210 -13.10 -2.23 -13.31
CA THR A 210 -11.81 -2.30 -13.99
C THR A 210 -11.88 -1.68 -15.39
N ALA A 211 -12.95 -1.88 -16.14
CA ALA A 211 -13.15 -1.23 -17.43
C ALA A 211 -13.22 0.30 -17.29
N TYR A 212 -13.99 0.80 -16.32
CA TYR A 212 -14.05 2.24 -16.01
C TYR A 212 -12.68 2.80 -15.65
N ALA A 213 -11.95 2.11 -14.79
CA ALA A 213 -10.62 2.54 -14.37
C ALA A 213 -9.64 2.66 -15.55
N VAL A 214 -9.65 1.67 -16.46
CA VAL A 214 -8.80 1.69 -17.66
C VAL A 214 -9.20 2.81 -18.62
N GLU A 215 -10.49 3.02 -18.83
CA GLU A 215 -11.01 3.98 -19.82
C GLU A 215 -10.88 5.43 -19.35
N TYR A 216 -11.16 5.71 -18.06
CA TYR A 216 -11.31 7.09 -17.56
C TYR A 216 -10.23 7.52 -16.56
N LEU A 217 -9.54 6.59 -15.92
CA LEU A 217 -8.55 6.91 -14.87
C LEU A 217 -7.10 6.58 -15.26
N ASN A 218 -6.87 5.96 -16.42
CA ASN A 218 -5.53 5.76 -16.96
C ASN A 218 -5.11 6.99 -17.80
N GLY A 219 -3.91 7.51 -17.57
CA GLY A 219 -3.41 8.71 -18.24
C GLY A 219 -3.90 10.02 -17.62
N VAL A 220 -4.43 9.99 -16.40
CA VAL A 220 -4.86 11.19 -15.66
C VAL A 220 -3.67 11.80 -14.92
N PRO A 221 -3.43 13.15 -15.04
CA PRO A 221 -2.31 13.80 -14.40
C PRO A 221 -2.28 13.64 -12.88
N TYR A 222 -1.08 13.42 -12.30
CA TYR A 222 -0.92 13.35 -10.85
C TYR A 222 -1.20 14.70 -10.19
N ARG A 223 -2.07 14.73 -9.18
CA ARG A 223 -2.37 15.90 -8.37
C ARG A 223 -2.47 15.56 -6.90
N LEU A 224 -1.45 15.96 -6.12
CA LEU A 224 -1.36 15.68 -4.69
C LEU A 224 -2.57 16.17 -3.86
N THR A 225 -3.22 17.25 -4.30
CA THR A 225 -4.32 17.91 -3.57
C THR A 225 -5.71 17.58 -4.12
N SER A 226 -5.86 16.46 -4.86
CA SER A 226 -7.16 16.01 -5.36
C SER A 226 -8.15 15.82 -4.20
N GLY A 227 -9.34 16.39 -4.36
CA GLY A 227 -10.37 16.43 -3.31
C GLY A 227 -10.18 17.52 -2.25
N PHE A 228 -8.98 18.06 -2.04
CA PHE A 228 -8.73 19.06 -0.99
C PHE A 228 -9.22 20.47 -1.37
N TRP A 229 -8.91 20.89 -2.61
CA TRP A 229 -9.33 22.20 -3.16
C TRP A 229 -10.46 21.99 -4.15
N GLY A 230 -11.70 22.35 -3.79
CA GLY A 230 -12.87 22.20 -4.65
C GLY A 230 -13.83 21.10 -4.16
N LEU A 231 -14.59 20.55 -5.10
CA LEU A 231 -15.45 19.40 -4.84
C LEU A 231 -14.60 18.13 -4.73
N LYS A 232 -14.90 17.29 -3.77
CA LYS A 232 -14.26 15.98 -3.64
C LYS A 232 -14.66 15.07 -4.79
N GLU A 233 -15.91 15.15 -5.20
CA GLU A 233 -16.48 14.51 -6.37
C GLU A 233 -16.72 15.58 -7.44
N PRO A 234 -15.81 15.77 -8.41
CA PRO A 234 -16.07 16.67 -9.52
C PRO A 234 -17.22 16.13 -10.38
N GLU A 235 -18.08 17.02 -10.86
CA GLU A 235 -19.19 16.67 -11.78
C GLU A 235 -18.69 16.21 -13.15
N ASP A 236 -17.45 16.58 -13.50
CA ASP A 236 -16.77 16.21 -14.75
C ASP A 236 -15.66 15.19 -14.47
N ASP A 237 -15.00 14.72 -15.54
CA ASP A 237 -13.86 13.81 -15.48
C ASP A 237 -12.79 14.25 -14.45
N ALA A 238 -12.11 13.31 -13.84
CA ALA A 238 -11.09 13.57 -12.84
C ALA A 238 -9.96 14.43 -13.44
N PHE A 239 -9.85 15.71 -13.02
CA PHE A 239 -8.80 16.64 -13.48
C PHE A 239 -7.40 16.28 -13.05
N GLY A 240 -7.26 15.33 -12.12
CA GLY A 240 -6.01 14.86 -11.55
C GLY A 240 -6.24 13.98 -10.36
N VAL A 241 -5.37 13.01 -10.15
CA VAL A 241 -5.49 12.00 -9.11
C VAL A 241 -4.17 11.87 -8.34
N GLN A 242 -4.25 11.48 -7.09
CA GLN A 242 -3.16 10.85 -6.35
C GLN A 242 -3.54 9.41 -6.06
N CYS A 243 -2.61 8.56 -5.59
CA CYS A 243 -2.79 7.12 -5.54
C CYS A 243 -4.09 6.65 -4.84
N SER A 244 -4.33 7.06 -3.61
CA SER A 244 -5.53 6.66 -2.85
C SER A 244 -6.81 7.33 -3.35
N TYR A 245 -6.73 8.58 -3.84
CA TYR A 245 -7.86 9.26 -4.45
C TYR A 245 -8.30 8.57 -5.76
N LEU A 246 -7.36 8.08 -6.58
CA LEU A 246 -7.66 7.32 -7.80
C LEU A 246 -8.49 6.07 -7.47
N VAL A 247 -8.05 5.31 -6.48
CA VAL A 247 -8.76 4.10 -6.03
C VAL A 247 -10.15 4.46 -5.50
N TRP A 248 -10.24 5.43 -4.58
CA TRP A 248 -11.51 5.90 -4.04
C TRP A 248 -12.46 6.38 -5.15
N TYR A 249 -11.98 7.17 -6.10
CA TYR A 249 -12.77 7.73 -7.18
C TYR A 249 -13.36 6.65 -8.10
N ALA A 250 -12.59 5.59 -8.38
CA ALA A 250 -13.06 4.44 -9.14
C ALA A 250 -14.27 3.77 -8.46
N PHE A 251 -14.20 3.52 -7.15
CA PHE A 251 -15.28 2.91 -6.38
C PHE A 251 -16.47 3.86 -6.16
N GLN A 252 -16.20 5.12 -5.92
CA GLN A 252 -17.21 6.16 -5.73
C GLN A 252 -18.12 6.30 -6.96
N HIS A 253 -17.56 6.15 -8.16
CA HIS A 253 -18.36 6.13 -9.40
C HIS A 253 -19.49 5.08 -9.39
N PHE A 254 -19.29 3.98 -8.68
CA PHE A 254 -20.27 2.90 -8.49
C PHE A 254 -21.04 3.00 -7.17
N GLY A 255 -20.92 4.10 -6.44
CA GLY A 255 -21.65 4.37 -5.20
C GLY A 255 -21.01 3.78 -3.92
N TYR A 256 -19.77 3.34 -3.98
CA TYR A 256 -19.01 2.83 -2.83
C TYR A 256 -18.04 3.89 -2.32
N ASP A 257 -18.40 4.59 -1.25
CA ASP A 257 -17.52 5.55 -0.59
C ASP A 257 -16.55 4.82 0.35
N LEU A 258 -15.30 4.67 -0.09
CA LEU A 258 -14.24 4.00 0.67
C LEU A 258 -13.54 4.93 1.66
N ASP A 259 -13.90 6.20 1.75
CA ASP A 259 -13.32 7.15 2.69
C ASP A 259 -13.87 6.94 4.09
N SER A 260 -13.04 6.42 5.00
CA SER A 260 -13.47 6.05 6.36
C SER A 260 -13.69 7.24 7.28
N ASP A 261 -13.07 8.40 7.05
CA ASP A 261 -13.20 9.58 7.91
C ASP A 261 -14.11 10.69 7.34
N GLY A 262 -14.50 10.57 6.06
CA GLY A 262 -15.33 11.55 5.36
C GLY A 262 -14.63 12.89 5.12
N GLY A 263 -13.31 12.91 5.20
CA GLY A 263 -12.47 14.09 4.98
C GLY A 263 -12.47 14.57 3.53
N ARG A 264 -11.72 15.64 3.27
CA ARG A 264 -11.54 16.14 1.90
C ARG A 264 -10.42 15.43 1.16
N LEU A 265 -9.42 14.95 1.89
CA LEU A 265 -8.29 14.22 1.34
C LEU A 265 -8.47 12.74 1.64
N VAL A 266 -8.64 11.93 0.62
CA VAL A 266 -8.63 10.48 0.77
C VAL A 266 -7.19 10.03 0.91
N THR A 267 -6.86 9.38 2.02
CA THR A 267 -5.52 8.86 2.30
C THR A 267 -5.49 7.33 2.17
N VAL A 268 -4.28 6.76 2.13
CA VAL A 268 -4.11 5.29 2.21
C VAL A 268 -4.74 4.73 3.49
N ASN A 269 -4.66 5.49 4.59
CA ASN A 269 -5.24 5.08 5.87
C ASN A 269 -6.78 5.04 5.83
N ASP A 270 -7.42 5.94 5.06
CA ASP A 270 -8.89 5.95 4.93
C ASP A 270 -9.36 4.72 4.17
N LEU A 271 -8.69 4.35 3.08
CA LEU A 271 -8.96 3.12 2.35
C LEU A 271 -8.75 1.89 3.25
N ALA A 272 -7.64 1.87 3.99
CA ALA A 272 -7.28 0.74 4.84
C ALA A 272 -8.29 0.45 5.96
N HIS A 273 -9.00 1.49 6.44
CA HIS A 273 -9.99 1.38 7.51
C HIS A 273 -11.44 1.49 7.02
N SER A 274 -11.66 1.39 5.71
CA SER A 274 -13.02 1.43 5.17
C SER A 274 -13.83 0.22 5.63
N PRO A 275 -15.01 0.42 6.23
CA PRO A 275 -15.86 -0.69 6.70
C PRO A 275 -16.44 -1.52 5.55
N LEU A 276 -16.35 -1.02 4.31
CA LEU A 276 -16.81 -1.73 3.13
C LEU A 276 -15.83 -2.79 2.65
N LEU A 277 -14.58 -2.74 3.12
CA LEU A 277 -13.52 -3.62 2.69
C LEU A 277 -13.28 -4.77 3.68
N GLU A 278 -12.79 -5.88 3.17
CA GLU A 278 -12.22 -6.97 3.95
C GLU A 278 -10.74 -7.11 3.65
N VAL A 279 -9.99 -7.60 4.62
CA VAL A 279 -8.57 -7.94 4.44
C VAL A 279 -8.47 -9.30 3.76
N VAL A 280 -7.83 -9.35 2.60
CA VAL A 280 -7.49 -10.58 1.88
C VAL A 280 -6.15 -11.12 2.36
N GLN A 281 -5.16 -10.23 2.47
CA GLN A 281 -3.81 -10.58 2.95
C GLN A 281 -3.11 -9.35 3.51
N ILE A 282 -2.28 -9.58 4.53
CA ILE A 282 -1.33 -8.56 5.01
C ILE A 282 0.06 -9.17 5.16
N TYR A 283 1.10 -8.34 5.00
CA TYR A 283 2.47 -8.70 5.28
C TYR A 283 3.27 -7.50 5.83
N GLY A 284 4.14 -7.75 6.80
CA GLY A 284 4.97 -6.71 7.41
C GLY A 284 4.21 -5.70 8.29
N LEU A 285 2.93 -5.95 8.56
CA LEU A 285 2.02 -5.18 9.41
C LEU A 285 1.49 -6.07 10.54
N ASP A 286 1.14 -5.48 11.69
CA ASP A 286 0.59 -6.22 12.83
C ASP A 286 -0.87 -6.63 12.55
N PRO A 287 -1.19 -7.94 12.42
CA PRO A 287 -2.55 -8.37 12.12
C PRO A 287 -3.56 -7.98 13.21
N ARG A 288 -3.12 -7.76 14.44
CA ARG A 288 -3.99 -7.32 15.54
C ARG A 288 -4.56 -5.91 15.36
N GLU A 289 -3.99 -5.11 14.48
CA GLU A 289 -4.52 -3.78 14.11
C GLU A 289 -5.61 -3.88 13.03
N TRP A 290 -5.85 -5.08 12.44
CA TRP A 290 -6.71 -5.31 11.28
C TRP A 290 -7.77 -6.41 11.47
N SER A 291 -7.80 -7.06 12.64
CA SER A 291 -8.75 -8.11 13.01
C SER A 291 -10.12 -7.56 13.47
#